data_86c3a6faa5fc984790431903aab983b9
#
_entry.id   86c3a6faa5fc984790431903aab983b9
#
_cell.length_a   1.000
_cell.length_b   1.000
_cell.length_c   1.000
_cell.angle_alpha   90.00
_cell.angle_beta   90.00
_cell.angle_gamma   90.00
#
_symmetry.space_group_name_H-M   'P 1'
#
loop_
_entity.id
_entity.type
_entity.pdbx_description
1 polymer ?
#
loop_
_entity_poly.entity_id
_entity_poly.type
_entity_poly.pdbx_seq_one_letter_code
_entity_poly.pdbx_strand_id
1 'polypeptide(L)' 'MTENTKTPPVHVRTIRIEVARAGEHDLDITATLVDERPHDNPPWFGAEAPRVIHDMRLGLRVRHPDLVITEARSEMAAHP' A
#
# COMPACT_ATOMS: atom_id res chain seq x y z
N MET A 1 -2.67 0.39 28.26
CA MET A 1 -3.12 0.37 27.79
C MET A 1 -3.91 -0.16 27.30
N THR A 2 -4.44 -0.23 26.98
CA THR A 2 -5.13 -0.59 26.66
C THR A 2 -5.74 -0.99 26.00
N GLU A 3 -6.06 -1.24 25.68
CA GLU A 3 -6.54 -1.60 25.11
C GLU A 3 -7.58 -1.73 24.63
N ASN A 4 -8.03 -1.40 24.00
CA ASN A 4 -9.04 -1.47 23.46
C ASN A 4 -9.19 -2.29 22.36
N THR A 5 -8.74 -3.33 22.36
CA THR A 5 -8.69 -4.26 21.28
C THR A 5 -10.02 -4.84 20.92
N LYS A 6 -11.04 -4.51 21.65
CA LYS A 6 -12.34 -5.05 21.34
C LYS A 6 -13.07 -4.30 20.27
N THR A 7 -12.59 -3.12 19.92
CA THR A 7 -13.22 -2.32 18.90
C THR A 7 -12.49 -2.52 17.60
N PRO A 8 -13.15 -3.12 16.61
CA PRO A 8 -12.47 -3.31 15.33
C PRO A 8 -12.22 -1.98 14.64
N PRO A 9 -11.17 -1.87 13.88
CA PRO A 9 -10.89 -0.63 13.16
C PRO A 9 -11.89 -0.42 12.05
N VAL A 10 -12.21 0.84 11.79
CA VAL A 10 -13.06 1.18 10.66
C VAL A 10 -12.26 1.46 9.40
N HIS A 11 -10.96 1.65 9.53
CA HIS A 11 -10.09 1.95 8.41
C HIS A 11 -8.71 1.40 8.71
N VAL A 12 -8.14 0.70 7.76
CA VAL A 12 -6.79 0.18 7.90
C VAL A 12 -5.99 0.59 6.67
N ARG A 13 -4.83 1.18 6.91
CA ARG A 13 -3.87 1.48 5.84
C ARG A 13 -2.70 0.55 6.01
N THR A 14 -2.38 -0.17 4.95
CA THR A 14 -1.25 -1.07 4.94
C THR A 14 -0.23 -0.57 3.94
N ILE A 15 1.00 -0.41 4.37
CA ILE A 15 2.10 -0.01 3.50
C ILE A 15 3.13 -1.12 3.57
N ARG A 16 3.54 -1.61 2.40
CA ARG A 16 4.55 -2.65 2.32
C ARG A 16 5.61 -2.20 1.34
N ILE A 17 6.85 -2.26 1.77
CA ILE A 17 7.98 -1.88 0.93
C ILE A 17 8.94 -3.05 0.90
N GLU A 18 9.31 -3.46 -0.31
CA GLU A 18 10.24 -4.55 -0.53
C GLU A 18 11.38 -4.07 -1.40
N VAL A 19 12.58 -4.51 -1.08
CA VAL A 19 13.76 -4.22 -1.87
C VAL A 19 14.38 -5.55 -2.26
N ALA A 20 14.58 -5.76 -3.55
CA ALA A 20 15.12 -7.01 -4.06
C ALA A 20 16.26 -6.71 -5.03
N ARG A 21 17.19 -7.62 -5.12
CA ARG A 21 18.24 -7.49 -6.12
C ARG A 21 17.68 -7.79 -7.49
N ALA A 22 18.12 -7.00 -8.47
CA ALA A 22 17.73 -7.19 -9.85
C ALA A 22 18.96 -7.22 -10.71
N GLY A 23 19.79 -8.24 -10.52
CA GLY A 23 21.06 -8.33 -11.20
C GLY A 23 22.17 -7.88 -10.27
N GLU A 24 23.35 -7.60 -10.85
CA GLU A 24 24.51 -7.29 -10.05
C GLU A 24 24.53 -5.86 -9.54
N HIS A 25 23.90 -4.97 -10.26
CA HIS A 25 24.03 -3.55 -9.98
C HIS A 25 22.71 -2.85 -9.76
N ASP A 26 21.60 -3.56 -9.79
CA ASP A 26 20.29 -2.93 -9.69
C ASP A 26 19.53 -3.44 -8.48
N LEU A 27 18.67 -2.58 -7.96
CA LEU A 27 17.73 -2.92 -6.92
C LEU A 27 16.34 -2.59 -7.41
N ASP A 28 15.41 -3.49 -7.19
CA ASP A 28 13.99 -3.24 -7.46
C ASP A 28 13.33 -2.93 -6.14
N ILE A 29 12.71 -1.78 -6.07
CA ILE A 29 11.98 -1.35 -4.89
C ILE A 29 10.51 -1.31 -5.25
N THR A 30 9.71 -2.05 -4.52
CA THR A 30 8.28 -2.11 -4.75
C THR A 30 7.57 -1.65 -3.49
N ALA A 31 6.64 -0.73 -3.66
CA ALA A 31 5.85 -0.24 -2.53
C ALA A 31 4.38 -0.38 -2.87
N THR A 32 3.60 -0.85 -1.91
CA THR A 32 2.16 -0.93 -2.06
C THR A 32 1.52 -0.20 -0.90
N LEU A 33 0.42 0.47 -1.19
CA LEU A 33 -0.37 1.14 -0.19
C LEU A 33 -1.81 0.73 -0.41
N VAL A 34 -2.41 0.13 0.59
CA VAL A 34 -3.79 -0.32 0.51
C VAL A 34 -4.57 0.29 1.65
N ASP A 35 -5.64 0.99 1.30
CA ASP A 35 -6.59 1.52 2.27
C ASP A 35 -7.86 0.70 2.18
N GLU A 36 -8.33 0.21 3.30
CA GLU A 36 -9.53 -0.60 3.28
C GLU A 36 -10.39 -0.38 4.52
N ARG A 37 -11.65 -0.74 4.38
CA ARG A 37 -12.58 -0.82 5.48
C ARG A 37 -12.82 -2.29 5.74
N PRO A 38 -12.15 -2.87 6.74
CA PRO A 38 -12.13 -4.33 6.90
C PRO A 38 -13.44 -4.91 7.42
N HIS A 39 -14.30 -4.07 7.98
CA HIS A 39 -15.55 -4.56 8.57
C HIS A 39 -16.72 -3.89 7.90
N ASP A 40 -17.91 -4.40 8.19
CA ASP A 40 -19.12 -3.78 7.71
C ASP A 40 -19.16 -2.35 8.18
N ASN A 41 -19.55 -1.48 7.29
CA ASN A 41 -19.63 -0.08 7.61
C ASN A 41 -20.80 0.15 8.56
N PRO A 42 -20.64 1.07 9.53
CA PRO A 42 -21.78 1.47 10.34
C PRO A 42 -22.81 2.17 9.46
N PRO A 43 -24.07 2.23 9.92
CA PRO A 43 -25.13 2.80 9.08
C PRO A 43 -24.85 4.20 8.58
N TRP A 44 -24.12 5.00 9.36
CA TRP A 44 -23.85 6.37 8.97
C TRP A 44 -22.75 6.48 7.92
N PHE A 45 -22.09 5.37 7.58
CA PHE A 45 -21.09 5.35 6.51
C PHE A 45 -21.72 5.13 5.15
N GLY A 46 -22.86 4.48 5.10
CA GLY A 46 -23.46 4.08 3.86
C GLY A 46 -23.13 2.63 3.53
N ALA A 47 -24.13 1.87 3.19
CA ALA A 47 -23.99 0.44 3.00
C ALA A 47 -23.17 0.09 1.77
N GLU A 48 -23.12 0.99 0.79
CA GLU A 48 -22.42 0.71 -0.45
C GLU A 48 -20.96 1.14 -0.46
N ALA A 49 -20.45 1.65 0.63
CA ALA A 49 -19.05 2.08 0.65
C ALA A 49 -18.13 0.90 0.33
N PRO A 50 -17.20 1.05 -0.58
CA PRO A 50 -16.34 -0.07 -0.96
C PRO A 50 -15.39 -0.45 0.18
N ARG A 51 -15.00 -1.72 0.21
CA ARG A 51 -14.10 -2.18 1.23
C ARG A 51 -12.67 -1.75 0.96
N VAL A 52 -12.24 -1.83 -0.28
CA VAL A 52 -10.92 -1.37 -0.69
C VAL A 52 -11.10 -0.03 -1.35
N ILE A 53 -10.58 1.01 -0.71
CA ILE A 53 -10.75 2.38 -1.18
C ILE A 53 -9.62 2.76 -2.11
N HIS A 54 -8.40 2.39 -1.75
CA HIS A 54 -7.22 2.68 -2.55
C HIS A 54 -6.33 1.46 -2.60
N ASP A 55 -5.74 1.21 -3.76
CA ASP A 55 -4.74 0.16 -3.92
C ASP A 55 -3.73 0.74 -4.90
N MET A 56 -2.65 1.27 -4.37
CA MET A 56 -1.65 1.98 -5.16
C MET A 56 -0.34 1.23 -5.10
N ARG A 57 0.35 1.18 -6.22
CA ARG A 57 1.62 0.47 -6.32
C ARG A 57 2.64 1.35 -6.98
N LEU A 58 3.87 1.29 -6.46
CA LEU A 58 4.98 2.06 -6.98
C LEU A 58 6.16 1.12 -7.16
N GLY A 59 6.77 1.17 -8.33
CA GLY A 59 7.97 0.40 -8.60
C GLY A 59 9.09 1.32 -8.99
N LEU A 60 10.26 1.09 -8.42
CA LEU A 60 11.46 1.84 -8.76
C LEU A 60 12.58 0.87 -9.04
N ARG A 61 13.39 1.17 -10.04
CA ARG A 61 14.68 0.49 -10.22
C ARG A 61 15.78 1.48 -9.94
N VAL A 62 16.68 1.09 -9.05
CA VAL A 62 17.74 1.96 -8.59
C VAL A 62 19.06 1.29 -8.88
N ARG A 63 19.95 2.00 -9.56
CA ARG A 63 21.27 1.47 -9.86
C ARG A 63 22.18 1.68 -8.66
N HIS A 64 22.84 0.64 -8.28
CA HIS A 64 23.78 0.61 -7.18
C HIS A 64 25.19 0.55 -7.77
N PRO A 65 26.19 1.25 -7.22
CA PRO A 65 26.20 1.95 -5.93
C PRO A 65 25.84 3.43 -5.98
N ASP A 66 25.64 4.01 -7.17
CA ASP A 66 25.43 5.45 -7.25
C ASP A 66 23.99 5.86 -6.94
N LEU A 67 23.09 4.89 -6.76
CA LEU A 67 21.74 5.14 -6.32
C LEU A 67 20.95 6.05 -7.27
N VAL A 68 21.15 5.83 -8.56
CA VAL A 68 20.41 6.58 -9.57
C VAL A 68 19.16 5.81 -9.93
N ILE A 69 18.03 6.49 -9.91
CA ILE A 69 16.76 5.87 -10.31
C ILE A 69 16.75 5.76 -11.82
N THR A 70 16.74 4.53 -12.33
CA THR A 70 16.74 4.30 -13.76
C THR A 70 15.39 4.01 -14.33
N GLU A 71 14.42 3.68 -13.47
CA GLU A 71 13.08 3.35 -13.92
C GLU A 71 12.11 3.62 -12.78
N ALA A 72 10.93 4.14 -13.12
CA ALA A 72 9.91 4.39 -12.11
C ALA A 72 8.55 4.18 -12.77
N ARG A 73 7.65 3.54 -12.06
CA ARG A 73 6.30 3.34 -12.55
C ARG A 73 5.33 3.32 -11.37
N SER A 74 4.11 3.69 -11.65
CA SER A 74 3.07 3.66 -10.64
C SER A 74 1.78 3.19 -11.27
N GLU A 75 0.93 2.63 -10.42
CA GLU A 75 -0.32 2.12 -10.88
C GLU A 75 -1.32 2.18 -9.73
N MET A 76 -2.58 2.39 -10.05
CA MET A 76 -3.63 2.43 -9.05
C MET A 76 -4.69 1.41 -9.46
N ALA A 77 -4.77 0.32 -8.68
CA ALA A 77 -5.66 -0.77 -9.00
C ALA A 77 -7.07 -0.52 -8.50
N ALA A 78 -7.22 0.27 -7.45
CA ALA A 78 -8.52 0.64 -6.91
C ALA A 78 -8.49 2.09 -6.49
N HIS A 79 -9.52 2.83 -6.85
CA HIS A 79 -9.61 4.23 -6.49
C HIS A 79 -11.08 4.60 -6.35
N PRO A 80 -11.36 5.62 -5.56
CA PRO A 80 -12.74 6.01 -5.31
C PRO A 80 -13.45 6.51 -6.54
#